data_63c95dc9be1fa66a06cb908b02522bac
#
_entry.id   63c95dc9be1fa66a06cb908b02522bac
#
_cell.length_a   1.000
_cell.length_b   1.000
_cell.length_c   1.000
_cell.angle_alpha   90.00
_cell.angle_beta   90.00
_cell.angle_gamma   90.00
#
_symmetry.space_group_name_H-M   'P 1'
#
loop_
_entity.id
_entity.type
_entity.pdbx_description
1 polymer ?
#
loop_
_entity_poly.entity_id
_entity_poly.type
_entity_poly.pdbx_seq_one_letter_code
_entity_poly.pdbx_strand_id
1 'polypeptide(L)'
;VEQFAAQNRSDGIGIVFSGVSYAYHNGKQVFCGADFLARPKEIVALVGPSGEGKTTMLRLMLGLLHPQEGERTLIGETDGEKIAVDPSARRLFSYVPQGNTMFSGTIAENMRNVRPEASDEEICEVLKAACAWEFVEKLPDGIYSMVGERGGGFSEGQAQRLSIARALLRRSPILLLDEATSALDVATERRVLRNIMSTTEPRTCIVTTHRPTVLSICQKVYRIREQKCVQMQEEEIRQMMREF
;
A
#
# COMPACT_ATOMS: atom_id res chain seq x y z
N VAL A 1 11.81 -10.04 -14.27
CA VAL A 1 11.14 -8.90 -13.58
C VAL A 1 11.19 -7.65 -14.45
N GLU A 2 12.34 -7.22 -14.96
CA GLU A 2 12.47 -5.98 -15.75
C GLU A 2 11.67 -6.03 -17.04
N GLN A 3 11.77 -7.12 -17.81
CA GLN A 3 11.01 -7.32 -19.02
C GLN A 3 9.50 -7.33 -18.72
N PHE A 4 9.06 -8.06 -17.71
CA PHE A 4 7.68 -8.09 -17.26
C PHE A 4 7.17 -6.70 -16.85
N ALA A 5 7.96 -5.94 -16.10
CA ALA A 5 7.61 -4.59 -15.70
C ALA A 5 7.50 -3.64 -16.89
N ALA A 6 8.40 -3.75 -17.87
CA ALA A 6 8.38 -2.94 -19.08
C ALA A 6 7.15 -3.23 -19.95
N GLN A 7 6.79 -4.49 -20.10
CA GLN A 7 5.63 -4.93 -20.88
C GLN A 7 4.30 -4.48 -20.27
N ASN A 8 4.22 -4.46 -18.94
CA ASN A 8 3.00 -4.09 -18.21
C ASN A 8 2.99 -2.63 -17.69
N ARG A 9 3.88 -1.79 -18.21
CA ARG A 9 4.03 -0.42 -17.71
C ARG A 9 2.78 0.45 -17.89
N SER A 10 2.07 0.29 -19.02
CA SER A 10 0.84 1.03 -19.34
C SER A 10 -0.40 0.42 -18.71
N ASP A 11 -0.37 -0.89 -18.47
CA ASP A 11 -1.55 -1.67 -18.12
C ASP A 11 -1.63 -2.00 -16.62
N GLY A 12 -0.50 -1.85 -15.93
CA GLY A 12 -0.39 -2.11 -14.50
C GLY A 12 -0.08 -3.57 -14.18
N ILE A 13 0.21 -3.83 -12.92
CA ILE A 13 0.59 -5.15 -12.39
C ILE A 13 -0.31 -5.49 -11.22
N GLY A 14 -0.90 -6.67 -11.23
CA GLY A 14 -1.66 -7.26 -10.13
C GLY A 14 -0.88 -8.35 -9.40
N ILE A 15 -1.50 -8.92 -8.37
CA ILE A 15 -0.93 -10.01 -7.57
C ILE A 15 -1.98 -11.06 -7.23
N VAL A 16 -1.56 -12.32 -7.29
CA VAL A 16 -2.40 -13.49 -7.01
C VAL A 16 -1.71 -14.38 -5.96
N PHE A 17 -2.49 -14.83 -5.01
CA PHE A 17 -2.14 -15.94 -4.12
C PHE A 17 -3.05 -17.11 -4.41
N SER A 18 -2.47 -18.31 -4.52
CA SER A 18 -3.20 -19.54 -4.76
C SER A 18 -2.82 -20.58 -3.70
N GLY A 19 -3.75 -20.90 -2.82
CA GLY A 19 -3.59 -21.93 -1.80
C GLY A 19 -2.44 -21.67 -0.81
N VAL A 20 -2.15 -20.42 -0.47
CA VAL A 20 -1.00 -20.05 0.35
C VAL A 20 -1.19 -20.44 1.80
N SER A 21 -0.28 -21.27 2.33
CA SER A 21 -0.18 -21.63 3.74
C SER A 21 1.12 -21.08 4.33
N TYR A 22 1.00 -20.45 5.49
CA TYR A 22 2.15 -19.86 6.18
C TYR A 22 2.05 -19.98 7.70
N ALA A 23 3.13 -20.45 8.33
CA ALA A 23 3.34 -20.42 9.76
C ALA A 23 4.70 -19.80 10.11
N TYR A 24 4.76 -19.07 11.21
CA TYR A 24 6.03 -18.59 11.76
C TYR A 24 6.87 -19.72 12.35
N HIS A 25 8.17 -19.51 12.51
CA HIS A 25 9.10 -20.51 13.09
C HIS A 25 8.71 -20.99 14.50
N ASN A 26 7.95 -20.20 15.26
CA ASN A 26 7.40 -20.59 16.55
C ASN A 26 6.17 -21.49 16.45
N GLY A 27 5.81 -21.96 15.25
CA GLY A 27 4.67 -22.83 15.00
C GLY A 27 3.32 -22.12 14.90
N LYS A 28 3.27 -20.79 15.05
CA LYS A 28 2.01 -20.05 14.90
C LYS A 28 1.56 -20.05 13.44
N GLN A 29 0.49 -20.80 13.14
CA GLN A 29 -0.17 -20.79 11.84
C GLN A 29 -0.87 -19.45 11.61
N VAL A 30 -0.64 -18.81 10.46
CA VAL A 30 -1.25 -17.54 10.09
C VAL A 30 -2.22 -17.72 8.92
N PHE A 31 -1.85 -18.51 7.92
CA PHE A 31 -2.69 -18.84 6.77
C PHE A 31 -2.71 -20.33 6.51
N CYS A 32 -3.88 -20.84 6.11
CA CYS A 32 -4.10 -22.21 5.69
C CYS A 32 -4.89 -22.18 4.37
N GLY A 33 -4.18 -22.37 3.24
CA GLY A 33 -4.79 -22.37 1.90
C GLY A 33 -5.42 -21.03 1.51
N ALA A 34 -4.75 -19.91 1.79
CA ALA A 34 -5.27 -18.58 1.49
C ALA A 34 -5.23 -18.27 -0.01
N ASP A 35 -6.34 -17.78 -0.54
CA ASP A 35 -6.47 -17.24 -1.89
C ASP A 35 -6.67 -15.73 -1.84
N PHE A 36 -6.03 -15.02 -2.77
CA PHE A 36 -6.14 -13.57 -2.89
C PHE A 36 -5.92 -13.15 -4.33
N LEU A 37 -6.67 -12.15 -4.79
CA LEU A 37 -6.50 -11.55 -6.10
C LEU A 37 -6.69 -10.04 -6.04
N ALA A 38 -5.65 -9.29 -6.37
CA ALA A 38 -5.73 -7.90 -6.79
C ALA A 38 -5.34 -7.80 -8.26
N ARG A 39 -6.28 -7.40 -9.12
CA ARG A 39 -6.00 -7.17 -10.54
C ARG A 39 -5.26 -5.85 -10.74
N PRO A 40 -4.60 -5.66 -11.89
CA PRO A 40 -4.05 -4.35 -12.24
C PRO A 40 -5.06 -3.22 -12.04
N LYS A 41 -4.59 -2.09 -11.51
CA LYS A 41 -5.38 -0.87 -11.30
C LYS A 41 -6.54 -0.99 -10.28
N GLU A 42 -6.65 -2.09 -9.55
CA GLU A 42 -7.63 -2.21 -8.47
C GLU A 42 -7.11 -1.62 -7.15
N ILE A 43 -8.02 -1.11 -6.34
CA ILE A 43 -7.81 -0.90 -4.91
C ILE A 43 -8.52 -2.00 -4.13
N VAL A 44 -7.77 -2.72 -3.31
CA VAL A 44 -8.24 -3.87 -2.54
C VAL A 44 -7.97 -3.66 -1.06
N ALA A 45 -8.99 -3.82 -0.24
CA ALA A 45 -8.86 -3.73 1.21
C ALA A 45 -8.65 -5.10 1.85
N LEU A 46 -7.78 -5.15 2.85
CA LEU A 46 -7.64 -6.25 3.80
C LEU A 46 -8.20 -5.79 5.14
N VAL A 47 -9.21 -6.48 5.64
CA VAL A 47 -9.85 -6.21 6.93
C VAL A 47 -9.74 -7.41 7.85
N GLY A 48 -9.87 -7.18 9.14
CA GLY A 48 -9.82 -8.23 10.17
C GLY A 48 -9.24 -7.71 11.48
N PRO A 49 -9.40 -8.48 12.57
CA PRO A 49 -8.85 -8.10 13.86
C PRO A 49 -7.33 -7.94 13.85
N SER A 50 -6.80 -7.20 14.81
CA SER A 50 -5.36 -7.09 15.01
C SER A 50 -4.75 -8.45 15.31
N GLY A 51 -3.58 -8.73 14.71
CA GLY A 51 -2.85 -9.98 14.92
C GLY A 51 -3.32 -11.19 14.12
N GLU A 52 -4.36 -11.04 13.28
CA GLU A 52 -4.87 -12.13 12.41
C GLU A 52 -4.06 -12.35 11.13
N GLY A 53 -3.11 -11.47 10.81
CA GLY A 53 -2.18 -11.72 9.69
C GLY A 53 -2.20 -10.69 8.56
N LYS A 54 -2.87 -9.54 8.69
CA LYS A 54 -2.89 -8.50 7.63
C LYS A 54 -1.47 -8.08 7.22
N THR A 55 -0.64 -7.68 8.17
CA THR A 55 0.77 -7.32 7.91
C THR A 55 1.58 -8.52 7.39
N THR A 56 1.28 -9.74 7.86
CA THR A 56 1.91 -10.96 7.35
C THR A 56 1.58 -11.18 5.88
N MET A 57 0.32 -10.94 5.46
CA MET A 57 -0.08 -10.99 4.05
C MET A 57 0.75 -10.02 3.20
N LEU A 58 0.90 -8.77 3.65
CA LEU A 58 1.72 -7.79 2.94
C LEU A 58 3.20 -8.19 2.87
N ARG A 59 3.75 -8.79 3.92
CA ARG A 59 5.13 -9.30 3.92
C ARG A 59 5.31 -10.50 2.98
N LEU A 60 4.29 -11.35 2.85
CA LEU A 60 4.26 -12.40 1.84
C LEU A 60 4.22 -11.82 0.43
N MET A 61 3.42 -10.76 0.18
CA MET A 61 3.38 -10.04 -1.10
C MET A 61 4.74 -9.45 -1.47
N LEU A 62 5.46 -8.90 -0.50
CA LEU A 62 6.79 -8.34 -0.68
C LEU A 62 7.89 -9.40 -0.88
N GLY A 63 7.60 -10.69 -0.74
CA GLY A 63 8.61 -11.74 -0.77
C GLY A 63 9.58 -11.67 0.43
N LEU A 64 9.18 -11.03 1.53
CA LEU A 64 9.94 -11.01 2.79
C LEU A 64 9.74 -12.31 3.59
N LEU A 65 8.60 -12.93 3.40
CA LEU A 65 8.25 -14.23 3.96
C LEU A 65 7.98 -15.21 2.82
N HIS A 66 8.29 -16.47 3.03
CA HIS A 66 8.08 -17.54 2.05
C HIS A 66 7.00 -18.49 2.58
N PRO A 67 5.93 -18.76 1.82
CA PRO A 67 4.93 -19.72 2.24
C PRO A 67 5.50 -21.14 2.24
N GLN A 68 4.97 -21.99 3.11
CA GLN A 68 5.27 -23.42 3.10
C GLN A 68 4.54 -24.13 1.98
N GLU A 69 3.36 -23.64 1.59
CA GLU A 69 2.55 -24.19 0.50
C GLU A 69 1.91 -23.06 -0.32
N GLY A 70 1.51 -23.40 -1.54
CA GLY A 70 0.86 -22.48 -2.46
C GLY A 70 1.82 -21.57 -3.22
N GLU A 71 1.25 -20.73 -4.05
CA GLU A 71 2.00 -19.88 -4.97
C GLU A 71 1.60 -18.40 -4.83
N ARG A 72 2.57 -17.52 -5.12
CA ARG A 72 2.38 -16.09 -5.23
C ARG A 72 2.92 -15.63 -6.56
N THR A 73 2.07 -15.01 -7.36
CA THR A 73 2.43 -14.54 -8.70
C THR A 73 2.03 -13.10 -8.94
N LEU A 74 2.86 -12.36 -9.66
CA LEU A 74 2.49 -11.10 -10.26
C LEU A 74 1.89 -11.35 -11.64
N ILE A 75 0.85 -10.63 -11.96
CA ILE A 75 0.08 -10.76 -13.20
C ILE A 75 0.01 -9.42 -13.94
N GLY A 76 0.06 -9.46 -15.27
CA GLY A 76 -0.30 -8.34 -16.13
C GLY A 76 -1.80 -8.24 -16.37
N GLU A 77 -2.24 -7.27 -17.15
CA GLU A 77 -3.65 -7.13 -17.55
C GLU A 77 -4.05 -8.14 -18.63
N THR A 78 -3.13 -8.49 -19.53
CA THR A 78 -3.34 -9.52 -20.54
C THR A 78 -3.06 -10.91 -19.96
N ASP A 79 -4.00 -11.83 -20.17
CA ASP A 79 -3.88 -13.23 -19.75
C ASP A 79 -2.64 -13.90 -20.38
N GLY A 80 -1.71 -14.32 -19.55
CA GLY A 80 -0.59 -15.15 -19.97
C GLY A 80 0.76 -14.83 -19.33
N GLU A 81 1.03 -13.58 -18.99
CA GLU A 81 2.30 -13.23 -18.36
C GLU A 81 2.19 -13.25 -16.83
N LYS A 82 2.89 -14.20 -16.23
CA LYS A 82 2.98 -14.35 -14.77
C LYS A 82 4.43 -14.52 -14.37
N ILE A 83 4.82 -13.84 -13.30
CA ILE A 83 6.12 -14.09 -12.67
C ILE A 83 5.93 -14.40 -11.19
N ALA A 84 6.77 -15.30 -10.67
CA ALA A 84 6.75 -15.61 -9.24
C ALA A 84 7.18 -14.41 -8.41
N VAL A 85 6.62 -14.28 -7.22
CA VAL A 85 7.08 -13.31 -6.23
C VAL A 85 8.36 -13.82 -5.58
N ASP A 86 9.48 -13.27 -6.03
CA ASP A 86 10.80 -13.51 -5.49
C ASP A 86 11.43 -12.23 -4.94
N PRO A 87 12.62 -12.26 -4.33
CA PRO A 87 13.27 -11.04 -3.83
C PRO A 87 13.50 -9.96 -4.89
N SER A 88 13.68 -10.32 -6.16
CA SER A 88 13.87 -9.34 -7.24
C SER A 88 12.60 -8.57 -7.58
N ALA A 89 11.44 -9.16 -7.31
CA ALA A 89 10.14 -8.53 -7.54
C ALA A 89 9.85 -7.35 -6.58
N ARG A 90 10.60 -7.21 -5.47
CA ARG A 90 10.40 -6.12 -4.49
C ARG A 90 10.49 -4.74 -5.10
N ARG A 91 11.24 -4.56 -6.17
CA ARG A 91 11.35 -3.28 -6.88
C ARG A 91 10.01 -2.81 -7.46
N LEU A 92 9.06 -3.73 -7.69
CA LEU A 92 7.72 -3.43 -8.19
C LEU A 92 6.74 -2.98 -7.11
N PHE A 93 7.17 -2.94 -5.86
CA PHE A 93 6.36 -2.55 -4.72
C PHE A 93 6.86 -1.25 -4.08
N SER A 94 5.92 -0.41 -3.69
CA SER A 94 6.11 0.59 -2.66
C SER A 94 5.35 0.16 -1.42
N TYR A 95 5.97 0.26 -0.25
CA TYR A 95 5.37 -0.16 1.01
C TYR A 95 5.43 0.98 2.03
N VAL A 96 4.29 1.32 2.59
CA VAL A 96 4.16 2.25 3.71
C VAL A 96 3.73 1.44 4.93
N PRO A 97 4.63 1.17 5.87
CA PRO A 97 4.30 0.43 7.08
C PRO A 97 3.50 1.28 8.06
N GLN A 98 2.91 0.63 9.03
CA GLN A 98 2.29 1.30 10.18
C GLN A 98 3.33 2.15 10.93
N GLY A 99 2.91 3.31 11.39
CA GLY A 99 3.73 4.25 12.16
C GLY A 99 4.48 5.24 11.29
N ASN A 100 5.42 5.94 11.92
CA ASN A 100 6.18 6.98 11.27
C ASN A 100 7.48 6.44 10.67
N THR A 101 7.69 6.68 9.39
CA THR A 101 8.87 6.25 8.63
C THR A 101 9.72 7.41 8.13
N MET A 102 9.40 8.63 8.52
CA MET A 102 10.22 9.80 8.19
C MET A 102 11.49 9.83 9.04
N PHE A 103 12.60 10.25 8.43
CA PHE A 103 13.88 10.43 9.10
C PHE A 103 14.28 11.91 9.15
N SER A 104 15.22 12.23 10.03
CA SER A 104 15.76 13.59 10.15
C SER A 104 16.34 14.07 8.83
N GLY A 105 16.00 15.29 8.46
CA GLY A 105 16.38 15.93 7.21
C GLY A 105 15.24 16.76 6.66
N THR A 106 15.41 17.36 5.50
CA THR A 106 14.32 18.11 4.86
C THR A 106 13.26 17.17 4.31
N ILE A 107 12.06 17.70 4.03
CA ILE A 107 11.02 16.96 3.29
C ILE A 107 11.57 16.51 1.94
N ALA A 108 12.27 17.40 1.21
CA ALA A 108 12.87 17.06 -0.08
C ALA A 108 13.90 15.93 0.02
N GLU A 109 14.76 15.91 1.05
CA GLU A 109 15.72 14.82 1.29
C GLU A 109 14.99 13.50 1.56
N ASN A 110 13.94 13.51 2.37
CA ASN A 110 13.10 12.33 2.60
C ASN A 110 12.48 11.79 1.30
N MET A 111 12.03 12.67 0.40
CA MET A 111 11.48 12.29 -0.89
C MET A 111 12.58 11.73 -1.81
N ARG A 112 13.72 12.42 -1.93
CA ARG A 112 14.84 12.01 -2.78
C ARG A 112 15.56 10.76 -2.33
N ASN A 113 15.32 10.29 -1.11
CA ASN A 113 15.85 9.00 -0.67
C ASN A 113 15.36 7.81 -1.52
N VAL A 114 14.16 7.90 -2.08
CA VAL A 114 13.62 6.85 -2.96
C VAL A 114 13.78 7.14 -4.44
N ARG A 115 14.04 8.42 -4.79
CA ARG A 115 14.28 8.87 -6.16
C ARG A 115 15.17 10.11 -6.15
N PRO A 116 16.50 9.93 -6.16
CA PRO A 116 17.46 11.03 -5.99
C PRO A 116 17.35 12.14 -7.03
N GLU A 117 16.95 11.80 -8.26
CA GLU A 117 16.84 12.71 -9.39
C GLU A 117 15.49 13.46 -9.45
N ALA A 118 14.59 13.25 -8.49
CA ALA A 118 13.28 13.90 -8.51
C ALA A 118 13.39 15.42 -8.45
N SER A 119 12.69 16.09 -9.37
CA SER A 119 12.58 17.55 -9.36
C SER A 119 11.67 18.04 -8.22
N ASP A 120 11.75 19.34 -7.92
CA ASP A 120 10.86 19.95 -6.92
C ASP A 120 9.41 19.86 -7.35
N GLU A 121 9.13 19.99 -8.66
CA GLU A 121 7.80 19.87 -9.22
C GLU A 121 7.23 18.46 -9.03
N GLU A 122 8.02 17.41 -9.28
CA GLU A 122 7.61 16.02 -9.06
C GLU A 122 7.33 15.76 -7.58
N ILE A 123 8.12 16.34 -6.67
CA ILE A 123 7.88 16.27 -5.23
C ILE A 123 6.57 16.96 -4.87
N CYS A 124 6.33 18.17 -5.38
CA CYS A 124 5.08 18.89 -5.15
C CYS A 124 3.86 18.12 -5.65
N GLU A 125 3.95 17.46 -6.81
CA GLU A 125 2.86 16.66 -7.37
C GLU A 125 2.47 15.48 -6.45
N VAL A 126 3.43 14.73 -5.95
CA VAL A 126 3.13 13.61 -5.03
C VAL A 126 2.66 14.10 -3.66
N LEU A 127 3.14 15.25 -3.19
CA LEU A 127 2.63 15.89 -1.97
C LEU A 127 1.17 16.31 -2.14
N LYS A 128 0.78 16.84 -3.29
CA LYS A 128 -0.62 17.14 -3.62
C LYS A 128 -1.48 15.88 -3.66
N ALA A 129 -0.99 14.83 -4.33
CA ALA A 129 -1.70 13.54 -4.39
C ALA A 129 -1.94 12.95 -3.00
N ALA A 130 -0.96 13.02 -2.11
CA ALA A 130 -1.07 12.57 -0.72
C ALA A 130 -1.80 13.57 0.21
N CYS A 131 -2.37 14.67 -0.31
CA CYS A 131 -2.98 15.75 0.48
C CYS A 131 -2.02 16.36 1.51
N ALA A 132 -0.73 16.34 1.25
CA ALA A 132 0.31 16.89 2.12
C ALA A 132 0.70 18.32 1.73
N TRP A 133 0.48 18.72 0.48
CA TRP A 133 0.85 20.05 0.00
C TRP A 133 0.19 21.17 0.79
N GLU A 134 -1.05 21.01 1.20
CA GLU A 134 -1.84 22.00 1.95
C GLU A 134 -1.16 22.51 3.23
N PHE A 135 -0.36 21.69 3.90
CA PHE A 135 0.41 22.12 5.06
C PHE A 135 1.88 22.38 4.72
N VAL A 136 2.45 21.72 3.73
CA VAL A 136 3.86 21.93 3.33
C VAL A 136 4.07 23.31 2.73
N GLU A 137 3.14 23.80 1.89
CA GLU A 137 3.23 25.14 1.27
C GLU A 137 3.20 26.28 2.29
N LYS A 138 2.66 26.04 3.49
CA LYS A 138 2.59 27.02 4.58
C LYS A 138 3.83 27.05 5.46
N LEU A 139 4.73 26.10 5.28
CA LEU A 139 5.99 26.09 6.02
C LEU A 139 6.93 27.15 5.47
N PRO A 140 7.76 27.80 6.32
CA PRO A 140 8.65 28.87 5.90
C PRO A 140 9.58 28.50 4.74
N ASP A 141 10.08 27.26 4.72
CA ASP A 141 11.00 26.75 3.71
C ASP A 141 10.34 25.73 2.76
N GLY A 142 9.01 25.58 2.78
CA GLY A 142 8.27 24.65 1.93
C GLY A 142 8.80 23.23 2.01
N ILE A 143 9.16 22.63 0.89
CA ILE A 143 9.73 21.26 0.83
C ILE A 143 11.13 21.14 1.45
N TYR A 144 11.81 22.25 1.70
CA TYR A 144 13.12 22.30 2.38
C TYR A 144 13.00 22.48 3.89
N SER A 145 11.78 22.50 4.43
CA SER A 145 11.55 22.50 5.86
C SER A 145 12.01 21.19 6.51
N MET A 146 12.57 21.32 7.73
CA MET A 146 13.14 20.18 8.45
C MET A 146 12.06 19.27 9.05
N VAL A 147 12.27 17.98 8.89
CA VAL A 147 11.61 16.91 9.62
C VAL A 147 12.55 16.48 10.74
N GLY A 148 12.08 16.55 11.98
CA GLY A 148 12.85 16.08 13.13
C GLY A 148 12.90 14.55 13.22
N GLU A 149 13.61 14.05 14.23
CA GLU A 149 13.68 12.61 14.49
C GLU A 149 12.26 12.03 14.60
N ARG A 150 12.03 10.88 13.95
CA ARG A 150 10.74 10.18 13.91
C ARG A 150 9.56 11.08 13.48
N GLY A 151 9.82 12.01 12.53
CA GLY A 151 8.79 12.94 12.04
C GLY A 151 8.47 14.08 13.00
N GLY A 152 9.38 14.39 13.91
CA GLY A 152 9.23 15.53 14.84
C GLY A 152 8.91 16.83 14.10
N GLY A 153 8.00 17.61 14.66
CA GLY A 153 7.47 18.83 14.04
C GLY A 153 6.18 18.64 13.23
N PHE A 154 5.74 17.40 13.00
CA PHE A 154 4.51 17.07 12.28
C PHE A 154 3.57 16.21 13.13
N SER A 155 2.26 16.36 12.93
CA SER A 155 1.29 15.43 13.50
C SER A 155 1.44 14.05 12.87
N GLU A 156 0.92 13.00 13.52
CA GLU A 156 0.95 11.65 12.97
C GLU A 156 0.30 11.58 11.59
N GLY A 157 -0.85 12.20 11.40
CA GLY A 157 -1.52 12.25 10.10
C GLY A 157 -0.75 13.03 9.04
N GLN A 158 -0.01 14.09 9.41
CA GLN A 158 0.90 14.77 8.49
C GLN A 158 2.08 13.87 8.09
N ALA A 159 2.71 13.20 9.06
CA ALA A 159 3.80 12.27 8.81
C ALA A 159 3.35 11.08 7.93
N GLN A 160 2.15 10.54 8.15
CA GLN A 160 1.58 9.51 7.28
C GLN A 160 1.42 10.00 5.83
N ARG A 161 0.88 11.20 5.62
CA ARG A 161 0.74 11.79 4.27
C ARG A 161 2.09 12.02 3.60
N LEU A 162 3.12 12.46 4.32
CA LEU A 162 4.48 12.58 3.81
C LEU A 162 5.05 11.20 3.42
N SER A 163 4.84 10.17 4.23
CA SER A 163 5.27 8.80 3.93
C SER A 163 4.57 8.23 2.68
N ILE A 164 3.29 8.49 2.51
CA ILE A 164 2.53 8.13 1.30
C ILE A 164 3.09 8.86 0.08
N ALA A 165 3.32 10.18 0.16
CA ALA A 165 3.92 10.95 -0.93
C ALA A 165 5.27 10.38 -1.38
N ARG A 166 6.13 10.02 -0.43
CA ARG A 166 7.42 9.37 -0.71
C ARG A 166 7.23 8.03 -1.45
N ALA A 167 6.27 7.22 -1.01
CA ALA A 167 5.97 5.96 -1.68
C ALA A 167 5.43 6.16 -3.10
N LEU A 168 4.62 7.20 -3.34
CA LEU A 168 4.13 7.56 -4.67
C LEU A 168 5.26 8.00 -5.61
N LEU A 169 6.23 8.76 -5.09
CA LEU A 169 7.38 9.26 -5.86
C LEU A 169 8.23 8.12 -6.44
N ARG A 170 8.27 6.98 -5.76
CA ARG A 170 8.97 5.79 -6.25
C ARG A 170 8.39 5.23 -7.56
N ARG A 171 7.13 5.54 -7.91
CA ARG A 171 6.45 5.10 -9.13
C ARG A 171 6.35 3.58 -9.29
N SER A 172 6.28 2.85 -8.20
CA SER A 172 6.07 1.39 -8.25
C SER A 172 4.64 1.06 -8.68
N PRO A 173 4.45 0.01 -9.51
CA PRO A 173 3.13 -0.39 -9.99
C PRO A 173 2.21 -0.97 -8.90
N ILE A 174 2.76 -1.44 -7.78
CA ILE A 174 1.98 -1.93 -6.64
C ILE A 174 2.32 -1.12 -5.40
N LEU A 175 1.29 -0.59 -4.74
CA LEU A 175 1.39 0.16 -3.49
C LEU A 175 0.72 -0.61 -2.36
N LEU A 176 1.46 -0.85 -1.30
CA LEU A 176 0.98 -1.49 -0.08
C LEU A 176 0.93 -0.46 1.05
N LEU A 177 -0.26 -0.26 1.63
CA LEU A 177 -0.50 0.66 2.74
C LEU A 177 -0.92 -0.13 3.98
N ASP A 178 -0.01 -0.29 4.94
CA ASP A 178 -0.25 -1.04 6.18
C ASP A 178 -0.70 -0.09 7.28
N GLU A 179 -2.01 0.07 7.43
CA GLU A 179 -2.64 1.03 8.35
C GLU A 179 -2.07 2.46 8.23
N ALA A 180 -1.53 2.78 7.05
CA ALA A 180 -0.80 4.02 6.79
C ALA A 180 -1.69 5.26 6.70
N THR A 181 -3.00 5.09 6.82
CA THR A 181 -4.00 6.17 6.82
C THR A 181 -4.77 6.27 8.14
N SER A 182 -4.36 5.50 9.15
CA SER A 182 -5.08 5.37 10.44
C SER A 182 -5.21 6.67 11.24
N ALA A 183 -4.26 7.60 11.11
CA ALA A 183 -4.29 8.90 11.78
C ALA A 183 -4.97 10.02 10.96
N LEU A 184 -5.48 9.71 9.77
CA LEU A 184 -6.24 10.66 8.94
C LEU A 184 -7.72 10.68 9.35
N ASP A 185 -8.37 11.83 9.20
CA ASP A 185 -9.82 11.87 9.20
C ASP A 185 -10.39 11.17 7.96
N VAL A 186 -11.65 10.75 8.04
CA VAL A 186 -12.31 9.95 6.99
C VAL A 186 -12.30 10.67 5.63
N ALA A 187 -12.54 11.98 5.61
CA ALA A 187 -12.60 12.73 4.36
C ALA A 187 -11.23 12.82 3.69
N THR A 188 -10.19 13.08 4.47
CA THR A 188 -8.79 13.12 3.99
C THR A 188 -8.33 11.74 3.53
N GLU A 189 -8.61 10.68 4.27
CA GLU A 189 -8.29 9.30 3.90
C GLU A 189 -8.90 8.93 2.53
N ARG A 190 -10.19 9.17 2.35
CA ARG A 190 -10.88 8.91 1.08
C ARG A 190 -10.31 9.73 -0.07
N ARG A 191 -9.97 10.99 0.18
CA ARG A 191 -9.35 11.87 -0.83
C ARG A 191 -7.97 11.37 -1.24
N VAL A 192 -7.12 11.00 -0.28
CA VAL A 192 -5.79 10.41 -0.56
C VAL A 192 -5.92 9.16 -1.42
N LEU A 193 -6.77 8.21 -1.04
CA LEU A 193 -6.93 6.96 -1.78
C LEU A 193 -7.49 7.18 -3.19
N ARG A 194 -8.45 8.09 -3.36
CA ARG A 194 -8.94 8.48 -4.69
C ARG A 194 -7.85 9.12 -5.54
N ASN A 195 -7.06 10.02 -4.97
CA ASN A 195 -5.96 10.67 -5.68
C ASN A 195 -4.91 9.65 -6.14
N ILE A 196 -4.56 8.67 -5.29
CA ILE A 196 -3.64 7.58 -5.63
C ILE A 196 -4.11 6.83 -6.89
N MET A 197 -5.41 6.55 -6.98
CA MET A 197 -5.99 5.80 -8.10
C MET A 197 -6.25 6.65 -9.35
N SER A 198 -6.30 7.98 -9.21
CA SER A 198 -6.53 8.92 -10.33
C SER A 198 -5.25 9.42 -10.98
N THR A 199 -4.08 9.00 -10.53
CA THR A 199 -2.80 9.36 -11.16
C THR A 199 -2.67 8.74 -12.56
N THR A 200 -1.88 9.36 -13.43
CA THR A 200 -1.59 8.84 -14.77
C THR A 200 -0.81 7.54 -14.78
N GLU A 201 -0.13 7.23 -13.68
CA GLU A 201 0.61 5.99 -13.50
C GLU A 201 -0.35 4.88 -13.08
N PRO A 202 -0.49 3.78 -13.86
CA PRO A 202 -1.35 2.68 -13.49
C PRO A 202 -0.81 1.98 -12.22
N ARG A 203 -1.62 1.97 -11.17
CA ARG A 203 -1.20 1.46 -9.87
C ARG A 203 -2.26 0.57 -9.26
N THR A 204 -1.81 -0.54 -8.69
CA THR A 204 -2.64 -1.43 -7.87
C THR A 204 -2.36 -1.10 -6.41
N CYS A 205 -3.38 -0.88 -5.62
CA CYS A 205 -3.26 -0.51 -4.21
C CYS A 205 -3.88 -1.57 -3.31
N ILE A 206 -3.12 -2.06 -2.35
CA ILE A 206 -3.62 -2.93 -1.29
C ILE A 206 -3.51 -2.17 0.03
N VAL A 207 -4.63 -1.99 0.71
CA VAL A 207 -4.72 -1.23 1.95
C VAL A 207 -5.24 -2.11 3.09
N THR A 208 -4.54 -2.12 4.21
CA THR A 208 -5.08 -2.68 5.44
C THR A 208 -5.78 -1.56 6.20
N THR A 209 -6.99 -1.82 6.68
CA THR A 209 -7.79 -0.82 7.38
C THR A 209 -8.73 -1.47 8.40
N HIS A 210 -9.02 -0.72 9.45
CA HIS A 210 -10.09 -1.00 10.41
C HIS A 210 -11.31 -0.12 10.17
N ARG A 211 -11.28 0.76 9.15
CA ARG A 211 -12.33 1.75 8.91
C ARG A 211 -13.25 1.33 7.77
N PRO A 212 -14.52 1.03 8.06
CA PRO A 212 -15.49 0.62 7.06
C PRO A 212 -15.71 1.64 5.94
N THR A 213 -15.52 2.93 6.24
CA THR A 213 -15.72 4.02 5.28
C THR A 213 -14.80 3.96 4.06
N VAL A 214 -13.63 3.32 4.18
CA VAL A 214 -12.69 3.09 3.07
C VAL A 214 -13.19 2.01 2.12
N LEU A 215 -13.99 1.07 2.62
CA LEU A 215 -14.44 -0.08 1.83
C LEU A 215 -15.31 0.31 0.65
N SER A 216 -16.00 1.46 0.74
CA SER A 216 -16.85 1.98 -0.34
C SER A 216 -16.11 2.40 -1.61
N ILE A 217 -14.80 2.58 -1.54
CA ILE A 217 -13.97 2.95 -2.69
C ILE A 217 -13.11 1.79 -3.20
N CYS A 218 -13.16 0.64 -2.54
CA CYS A 218 -12.42 -0.55 -2.92
C CYS A 218 -13.23 -1.42 -3.89
N GLN A 219 -12.58 -1.98 -4.91
CA GLN A 219 -13.20 -2.94 -5.83
C GLN A 219 -13.42 -4.30 -5.16
N LYS A 220 -12.54 -4.65 -4.21
CA LYS A 220 -12.63 -5.89 -3.45
C LYS A 220 -12.25 -5.65 -2.00
N VAL A 221 -12.84 -6.44 -1.12
CA VAL A 221 -12.51 -6.49 0.30
C VAL A 221 -12.28 -7.95 0.68
N TYR A 222 -11.13 -8.23 1.29
CA TYR A 222 -10.82 -9.54 1.84
C TYR A 222 -10.80 -9.47 3.36
N ARG A 223 -11.50 -10.39 4.01
CA ARG A 223 -11.46 -10.58 5.46
C ARG A 223 -10.43 -11.63 5.82
N ILE A 224 -9.48 -11.24 6.66
CA ILE A 224 -8.50 -12.15 7.26
C ILE A 224 -8.95 -12.45 8.68
N ARG A 225 -9.29 -13.71 8.91
CA ARG A 225 -9.73 -14.23 10.21
C ARG A 225 -9.56 -15.73 10.26
N GLU A 226 -9.18 -16.24 11.43
CA GLU A 226 -9.10 -17.69 11.68
C GLU A 226 -8.27 -18.42 10.62
N GLN A 227 -7.10 -17.88 10.29
CA GLN A 227 -6.13 -18.43 9.32
C GLN A 227 -6.62 -18.43 7.85
N LYS A 228 -7.73 -17.79 7.54
CA LYS A 228 -8.29 -17.70 6.20
C LYS A 228 -8.29 -16.27 5.66
N CYS A 229 -8.20 -16.18 4.34
CA CYS A 229 -8.38 -14.94 3.59
C CYS A 229 -9.57 -15.16 2.64
N VAL A 230 -10.68 -14.48 2.90
CA VAL A 230 -11.94 -14.70 2.17
C VAL A 230 -12.43 -13.38 1.60
N GLN A 231 -12.75 -13.36 0.31
CA GLN A 231 -13.37 -12.20 -0.32
C GLN A 231 -14.78 -12.01 0.24
N MET A 232 -15.06 -10.81 0.73
CA MET A 232 -16.37 -10.45 1.28
C MET A 232 -17.35 -10.15 0.15
N GLN A 233 -18.61 -10.54 0.37
CA GLN A 233 -19.72 -10.18 -0.52
C GLN A 233 -20.20 -8.75 -0.23
N GLU A 234 -20.84 -8.12 -1.21
CA GLU A 234 -21.32 -6.73 -1.07
C GLU A 234 -22.24 -6.51 0.13
N GLU A 235 -23.08 -7.48 0.45
CA GLU A 235 -23.98 -7.40 1.61
C GLU A 235 -23.24 -7.41 2.93
N GLU A 236 -22.20 -8.25 3.07
CA GLU A 236 -21.35 -8.29 4.25
C GLU A 236 -20.59 -6.96 4.42
N ILE A 237 -20.10 -6.38 3.33
CA ILE A 237 -19.44 -5.07 3.33
C ILE A 237 -20.41 -3.98 3.77
N ARG A 238 -21.64 -3.97 3.22
CA ARG A 238 -22.70 -3.01 3.60
C ARG A 238 -23.08 -3.14 5.07
N GLN A 239 -23.18 -4.36 5.58
CA GLN A 239 -23.46 -4.61 7.00
C GLN A 239 -22.34 -4.05 7.87
N MET A 240 -21.08 -4.37 7.56
CA MET A 240 -19.92 -3.84 8.28
C MET A 240 -19.89 -2.30 8.28
N MET A 241 -20.31 -1.67 7.17
CA MET A 241 -20.37 -0.20 7.09
C MET A 241 -21.50 0.43 7.92
N ARG A 242 -22.52 -0.34 8.33
CA ARG A 242 -23.64 0.15 9.15
C ARG A 242 -23.39 -0.01 10.65
N GLU A 243 -22.52 -0.93 11.04
CA GLU A 243 -22.20 -1.23 12.44
C GLU A 243 -21.18 -0.23 13.06
N PHE A 244 -20.67 0.71 12.25
CA PHE A 244 -19.72 1.77 12.62
C PHE A 244 -20.23 3.16 12.20
#